data_0cbbf7ea50b20755d649de588f83d41b
#
_entry.id   0cbbf7ea50b20755d649de588f83d41b
#
_cell.length_a   1.000
_cell.length_b   1.000
_cell.length_c   1.000
_cell.angle_alpha   90.00
_cell.angle_beta   90.00
_cell.angle_gamma   90.00
#
_symmetry.space_group_name_H-M   'P 1'
#
loop_
_entity.id
_entity.type
_entity.pdbx_description
1 polymer ?
#
loop_
_entity_poly.entity_id
_entity_poly.type
_entity_poly.pdbx_seq_one_letter_code
_entity_poly.pdbx_strand_id
1 'polypeptide(L)'
;MSTEETIKQQIESNNILLYMKGNPEQPQCGFSAQVTQLLMSCGQRFAYVDILSNPDIRSTLPKVSNWPTFPQLYIDGELVGGCDIITDLHEKGELQALVDAAGKGADENAAENADSSESAAE
;
A
#
# COMPACT_ATOMS: atom_id res chain seq x y z
N MET A 1 20.99 4.87 -5.41
CA MET A 1 19.94 5.22 -4.45
C MET A 1 19.80 4.12 -3.42
N SER A 2 19.68 4.47 -2.17
CA SER A 2 19.52 3.45 -1.12
C SER A 2 18.10 2.91 -1.10
N THR A 3 17.93 1.74 -0.48
CA THR A 3 16.61 1.14 -0.32
C THR A 3 15.69 2.07 0.48
N GLU A 4 16.21 2.72 1.50
CA GLU A 4 15.43 3.67 2.30
C GLU A 4 14.93 4.84 1.44
N GLU A 5 15.76 5.37 0.56
CA GLU A 5 15.36 6.44 -0.35
C GLU A 5 14.30 5.96 -1.33
N THR A 6 14.45 4.74 -1.84
CA THR A 6 13.46 4.14 -2.73
C THR A 6 12.10 4.05 -2.04
N ILE A 7 12.08 3.57 -0.80
CA ILE A 7 10.85 3.47 -0.01
C ILE A 7 10.21 4.84 0.18
N LYS A 8 11.01 5.84 0.55
CA LYS A 8 10.49 7.19 0.74
C LYS A 8 9.87 7.75 -0.53
N GLN A 9 10.53 7.53 -1.67
CA GLN A 9 9.99 7.98 -2.95
C GLN A 9 8.68 7.27 -3.29
N GLN A 10 8.60 5.97 -3.04
CA GLN A 10 7.36 5.23 -3.28
C GLN A 10 6.21 5.80 -2.45
N ILE A 11 6.47 6.05 -1.18
CA ILE A 11 5.45 6.56 -0.26
C ILE A 11 5.02 7.98 -0.66
N GLU A 12 5.96 8.83 -1.04
CA GLU A 12 5.67 10.22 -1.41
C GLU A 12 4.97 10.32 -2.76
N SER A 13 5.27 9.40 -3.67
CA SER A 13 4.75 9.44 -5.04
C SER A 13 3.35 8.86 -5.21
N ASN A 14 2.84 8.17 -4.20
CA ASN A 14 1.56 7.48 -4.30
C ASN A 14 0.66 7.87 -3.13
N ASN A 15 -0.55 8.29 -3.45
CA ASN A 15 -1.51 8.70 -2.43
C ASN A 15 -2.06 7.53 -1.63
N ILE A 16 -2.16 6.37 -2.27
CA ILE A 16 -2.60 5.13 -1.62
C ILE A 16 -1.61 4.06 -2.04
N LEU A 17 -0.83 3.55 -1.11
CA LEU A 17 0.22 2.59 -1.39
C LEU A 17 0.16 1.41 -0.42
N LEU A 18 0.13 0.22 -0.96
CA LEU A 18 0.10 -1.02 -0.16
C LEU A 18 1.38 -1.82 -0.39
N TYR A 19 2.11 -2.08 0.70
CA TYR A 19 3.20 -3.06 0.68
C TYR A 19 2.62 -4.41 1.09
N MET A 20 2.70 -5.39 0.23
CA MET A 20 2.05 -6.67 0.44
C MET A 20 2.90 -7.84 -0.03
N LYS A 21 2.51 -9.03 0.35
CA LYS A 21 3.13 -10.27 -0.16
C LYS A 21 2.35 -10.73 -1.38
N GLY A 22 3.02 -10.70 -2.54
CA GLY A 22 2.39 -10.98 -3.81
C GLY A 22 1.83 -9.72 -4.43
N ASN A 23 0.75 -9.85 -5.17
CA ASN A 23 0.08 -8.73 -5.83
C ASN A 23 -1.43 -8.83 -5.63
N PRO A 24 -2.20 -7.79 -5.98
CA PRO A 24 -3.65 -7.81 -5.74
C PRO A 24 -4.39 -8.94 -6.45
N GLU A 25 -3.87 -9.42 -7.56
CA GLU A 25 -4.50 -10.51 -8.30
C GLU A 25 -4.13 -11.88 -7.74
N GLN A 26 -2.92 -11.99 -7.16
CA GLN A 26 -2.42 -13.22 -6.55
C GLN A 26 -1.72 -12.92 -5.22
N PRO A 27 -2.47 -12.58 -4.17
CA PRO A 27 -1.86 -12.39 -2.86
C PRO A 27 -1.26 -13.70 -2.35
N GLN A 28 -0.08 -13.60 -1.74
CA GLN A 28 0.67 -14.77 -1.26
C GLN A 28 0.52 -14.99 0.24
N CYS A 29 -0.39 -14.27 0.88
CA CYS A 29 -0.67 -14.48 2.31
C CYS A 29 -2.10 -14.02 2.59
N GLY A 30 -2.73 -14.68 3.57
CA GLY A 30 -4.12 -14.40 3.91
C GLY A 30 -4.37 -12.97 4.34
N PHE A 31 -3.42 -12.37 5.07
CA PHE A 31 -3.55 -10.98 5.51
C PHE A 31 -3.47 -10.02 4.34
N SER A 32 -2.56 -10.26 3.39
CA SER A 32 -2.47 -9.45 2.18
C SER A 32 -3.73 -9.59 1.33
N ALA A 33 -4.27 -10.80 1.23
CA ALA A 33 -5.52 -11.04 0.50
C ALA A 33 -6.68 -10.25 1.09
N GLN A 34 -6.80 -10.28 2.41
CA GLN A 34 -7.88 -9.57 3.10
C GLN A 34 -7.80 -8.06 2.88
N VAL A 35 -6.63 -7.47 3.06
CA VAL A 35 -6.43 -6.04 2.87
C VAL A 35 -6.71 -5.63 1.42
N THR A 36 -6.23 -6.43 0.48
CA THR A 36 -6.47 -6.18 -0.95
C THR A 36 -7.96 -6.15 -1.26
N GLN A 37 -8.71 -7.11 -0.74
CA GLN A 37 -10.16 -7.15 -0.96
C GLN A 37 -10.85 -5.94 -0.38
N LEU A 38 -10.45 -5.51 0.81
CA LEU A 38 -11.04 -4.34 1.45
C LEU A 38 -10.76 -3.07 0.64
N LEU A 39 -9.53 -2.89 0.16
CA LEU A 39 -9.17 -1.75 -0.66
C LEU A 39 -9.89 -1.75 -2.00
N MET A 40 -10.00 -2.92 -2.65
CA MET A 40 -10.71 -3.03 -3.91
C MET A 40 -12.19 -2.72 -3.76
N SER A 41 -12.79 -3.10 -2.64
CA SER A 41 -14.20 -2.82 -2.37
C SER A 41 -14.47 -1.34 -2.20
N CYS A 42 -13.46 -0.55 -1.86
CA CYS A 42 -13.59 0.90 -1.73
C CYS A 42 -13.68 1.62 -3.09
N GLY A 43 -13.31 0.94 -4.17
CA GLY A 43 -13.48 1.50 -5.51
C GLY A 43 -12.44 2.51 -5.96
N GLN A 44 -11.41 2.75 -5.17
CA GLN A 44 -10.34 3.68 -5.51
C GLN A 44 -9.12 2.92 -6.01
N ARG A 45 -8.36 3.52 -6.91
CA ARG A 45 -7.10 2.97 -7.36
C ARG A 45 -6.07 3.07 -6.26
N PHE A 46 -5.24 2.07 -6.13
CA PHE A 46 -4.12 2.10 -5.21
C PHE A 46 -2.88 1.47 -5.86
N ALA A 47 -1.73 1.95 -5.45
CA ALA A 47 -0.46 1.38 -5.86
C ALA A 47 -0.08 0.26 -4.89
N TYR A 48 0.74 -0.67 -5.35
CA TYR A 48 1.24 -1.73 -4.48
C TYR A 48 2.71 -2.02 -4.76
N VAL A 49 3.36 -2.60 -3.77
CA VAL A 49 4.72 -3.12 -3.91
C VAL A 49 4.72 -4.54 -3.37
N ASP A 50 5.14 -5.49 -4.21
CA ASP A 50 5.28 -6.89 -3.81
C ASP A 50 6.63 -7.06 -3.10
N ILE A 51 6.58 -7.24 -1.78
CA ILE A 51 7.80 -7.39 -1.00
C ILE A 51 8.51 -8.72 -1.22
N LEU A 52 7.82 -9.70 -1.81
CA LEU A 52 8.46 -10.97 -2.14
C LEU A 52 9.36 -10.81 -3.36
N SER A 53 9.03 -9.90 -4.26
CA SER A 53 9.87 -9.56 -5.42
C SER A 53 10.92 -8.51 -5.09
N ASN A 54 10.84 -7.90 -3.93
CA ASN A 54 11.74 -6.83 -3.48
C ASN A 54 12.26 -7.14 -2.07
N PRO A 55 13.13 -8.16 -1.93
CA PRO A 55 13.56 -8.59 -0.60
C PRO A 55 14.33 -7.54 0.19
N ASP A 56 14.97 -6.59 -0.47
CA ASP A 56 15.62 -5.47 0.18
C ASP A 56 14.61 -4.54 0.85
N ILE A 57 13.48 -4.30 0.20
CA ILE A 57 12.38 -3.52 0.79
C ILE A 57 11.78 -4.28 1.97
N ARG A 58 11.57 -5.59 1.80
CA ARG A 58 11.03 -6.43 2.86
C ARG A 58 11.87 -6.35 4.14
N SER A 59 13.19 -6.31 4.00
CA SER A 59 14.08 -6.26 5.18
C SER A 59 14.25 -4.85 5.73
N THR A 60 14.12 -3.82 4.90
CA THR A 60 14.38 -2.44 5.30
C THR A 60 13.13 -1.71 5.80
N LEU A 61 11.99 -1.95 5.17
CA LEU A 61 10.76 -1.21 5.49
C LEU A 61 10.35 -1.28 6.97
N PRO A 62 10.41 -2.44 7.64
CA PRO A 62 10.06 -2.48 9.06
C PRO A 62 10.88 -1.52 9.92
N LYS A 63 12.13 -1.29 9.56
CA LYS A 63 12.99 -0.35 10.29
C LYS A 63 12.60 1.10 10.02
N VAL A 64 12.20 1.41 8.80
CA VAL A 64 11.78 2.74 8.40
C VAL A 64 10.44 3.10 9.01
N SER A 65 9.50 2.18 8.96
CA SER A 65 8.13 2.40 9.42
C SER A 65 7.94 2.14 10.90
N ASN A 66 8.88 1.47 11.54
CA ASN A 66 8.74 0.96 12.90
C ASN A 66 7.51 0.05 13.03
N TRP A 67 7.23 -0.72 11.97
CA TRP A 67 6.10 -1.64 11.91
C TRP A 67 6.62 -2.98 11.40
N PRO A 68 6.58 -4.04 12.20
CA PRO A 68 7.33 -5.27 11.91
C PRO A 68 6.69 -6.21 10.91
N THR A 69 5.43 -6.03 10.57
CA THR A 69 4.68 -7.00 9.77
C THR A 69 4.13 -6.41 8.48
N PHE A 70 3.71 -7.29 7.60
CA PHE A 70 3.04 -6.94 6.34
C PHE A 70 1.67 -7.61 6.32
N PRO A 71 0.70 -7.04 5.61
CA PRO A 71 0.78 -5.86 4.75
C PRO A 71 0.89 -4.55 5.53
N GLN A 72 1.34 -3.49 4.83
CA GLN A 72 1.37 -2.13 5.39
C GLN A 72 0.72 -1.19 4.40
N LEU A 73 -0.25 -0.41 4.85
CA LEU A 73 -0.96 0.55 4.02
C LEU A 73 -0.52 1.97 4.38
N TYR A 74 -0.18 2.73 3.34
CA TYR A 74 0.16 4.15 3.45
C TYR A 74 -0.88 4.97 2.69
N ILE A 75 -1.37 6.02 3.30
CA ILE A 75 -2.29 6.98 2.67
C ILE A 75 -1.72 8.37 2.88
N ASP A 76 -1.55 9.11 1.79
CA ASP A 76 -0.98 10.46 1.79
C ASP A 76 0.35 10.54 2.53
N GLY A 77 1.18 9.52 2.37
CA GLY A 77 2.52 9.49 2.95
C GLY A 77 2.58 9.02 4.39
N GLU A 78 1.45 8.67 4.98
CA GLU A 78 1.38 8.26 6.38
C GLU A 78 1.00 6.78 6.51
N LEU A 79 1.66 6.09 7.42
CA LEU A 79 1.34 4.69 7.70
C LEU A 79 -0.02 4.60 8.40
N VAL A 80 -0.97 3.94 7.74
CA VAL A 80 -2.28 3.67 8.36
C VAL A 80 -2.18 2.48 9.29
N GLY A 81 -1.55 1.40 8.82
CA GLY A 81 -1.35 0.21 9.63
C GLY A 81 -1.41 -1.07 8.83
N GLY A 82 -1.58 -2.17 9.52
CA GLY A 82 -1.66 -3.49 8.92
C GLY A 82 -3.09 -4.02 8.85
N CYS A 83 -3.20 -5.33 8.66
CA CYS A 83 -4.49 -6.00 8.42
C CYS A 83 -5.53 -5.70 9.51
N ASP A 84 -5.15 -5.78 10.77
CA ASP A 84 -6.10 -5.59 11.87
C ASP A 84 -6.66 -4.18 11.91
N ILE A 85 -5.79 -3.19 11.73
CA ILE A 85 -6.20 -1.78 11.75
C ILE A 85 -7.07 -1.47 10.54
N ILE A 86 -6.68 -1.95 9.37
CA ILE A 86 -7.44 -1.71 8.14
C ILE A 86 -8.83 -2.35 8.23
N THR A 87 -8.91 -3.56 8.76
CA THR A 87 -10.19 -4.25 8.95
C THR A 87 -11.10 -3.47 9.90
N ASP A 88 -10.55 -2.97 11.00
CA ASP A 88 -11.30 -2.18 11.96
C ASP A 88 -11.83 -0.89 11.33
N LEU A 89 -10.97 -0.20 10.57
CA LEU A 89 -11.39 1.01 9.86
C LEU A 89 -12.53 0.71 8.87
N HIS A 90 -12.43 -0.42 8.17
CA HIS A 90 -13.46 -0.82 7.22
C HIS A 90 -14.81 -1.05 7.93
N GLU A 91 -14.79 -1.76 9.05
CA GLU A 91 -16.00 -2.05 9.82
C GLU A 91 -16.68 -0.80 10.35
N LYS A 92 -15.89 0.23 10.66
CA LYS A 92 -16.41 1.52 11.13
C LYS A 92 -16.82 2.46 9.99
N GLY A 93 -16.58 2.07 8.74
CA GLY A 93 -16.85 2.93 7.59
C GLY A 93 -15.80 4.01 7.38
N GLU A 94 -14.73 4.02 8.15
CA GLU A 94 -13.69 5.05 8.08
C GLU A 94 -12.69 4.81 6.95
N LEU A 95 -12.48 3.56 6.56
CA LEU A 95 -11.55 3.25 5.47
C LEU A 95 -12.02 3.88 4.16
N GLN A 96 -13.32 3.80 3.86
CA GLN A 96 -13.88 4.38 2.64
C GLN A 96 -13.61 5.89 2.60
N ALA A 97 -13.83 6.57 3.72
CA ALA A 97 -13.60 8.01 3.80
C ALA A 97 -12.13 8.37 3.56
N LEU A 98 -11.21 7.58 4.13
CA LEU A 98 -9.78 7.81 3.96
C LEU A 98 -9.34 7.63 2.51
N VAL A 99 -9.75 6.54 1.86
CA VAL A 99 -9.35 6.27 0.48
C VAL A 99 -10.03 7.23 -0.49
N ASP A 100 -11.26 7.65 -0.22
CA ASP A 100 -11.95 8.62 -1.07
C ASP A 100 -11.26 9.98 -1.02
N ALA A 101 -10.85 10.41 0.16
CA ALA A 101 -10.13 11.68 0.31
C ALA A 101 -8.78 11.64 -0.42
N ALA A 102 -8.05 10.54 -0.31
CA ALA A 102 -6.79 10.35 -1.01
C ALA A 102 -7.02 10.18 -2.51
N GLY A 103 -8.09 9.47 -2.88
CA GLY A 103 -8.43 9.20 -4.27
C GLY A 103 -8.70 10.45 -5.09
N LYS A 104 -9.22 11.49 -4.47
CA LYS A 104 -9.45 12.77 -5.17
C LYS A 104 -8.15 13.39 -5.64
N GLY A 105 -7.09 13.28 -4.84
CA GLY A 105 -5.77 13.73 -5.25
C GLY A 105 -5.13 12.78 -6.25
N ALA A 106 -5.36 11.48 -6.08
CA ALA A 106 -4.79 10.45 -6.94
C ALA A 106 -5.38 10.45 -8.35
N ASP A 107 -6.64 10.89 -8.53
CA ASP A 107 -7.28 10.93 -9.84
C ASP A 107 -6.49 11.74 -10.87
N GLU A 108 -5.81 12.78 -10.44
CA GLU A 108 -5.01 13.61 -11.32
C GLU A 108 -3.76 12.88 -11.80
N ASN A 109 -3.25 11.93 -11.04
CA ASN A 109 -2.01 11.23 -11.31
C ASN A 109 -2.19 9.71 -11.40
N ALA A 110 -3.42 9.24 -11.49
CA ALA A 110 -3.73 7.83 -11.38
C ALA A 110 -2.97 6.95 -12.38
N ALA A 111 -2.85 7.40 -13.62
CA ALA A 111 -2.14 6.62 -14.64
C ALA A 111 -0.65 6.53 -14.33
N GLU A 112 -0.04 7.62 -13.90
CA GLU A 112 1.37 7.65 -13.51
C GLU A 112 1.63 6.74 -12.32
N ASN A 113 0.78 6.84 -11.32
CA ASN A 113 0.93 6.05 -10.11
C ASN A 113 0.76 4.56 -10.38
N ALA A 114 -0.17 4.20 -11.27
CA ALA A 114 -0.37 2.81 -11.64
C ALA A 114 0.87 2.25 -12.34
N ASP A 115 1.46 3.02 -13.24
CA ASP A 115 2.68 2.62 -13.92
C ASP A 115 3.84 2.49 -12.95
N SER A 116 3.99 3.43 -12.05
CA SER A 116 5.03 3.37 -11.00
C SER A 116 4.87 2.14 -10.13
N SER A 117 3.66 1.82 -9.77
CA SER A 117 3.37 0.68 -8.93
C SER A 117 3.71 -0.63 -9.64
N GLU A 118 3.42 -0.76 -10.91
CA GLU A 118 3.79 -1.93 -11.69
C GLU A 118 5.29 -2.09 -11.75
N SER A 119 6.01 -1.01 -12.00
CA SER A 119 7.47 -1.04 -12.03
C SER A 119 8.05 -1.43 -10.68
N ALA A 120 7.50 -0.91 -9.61
CA ALA A 120 7.97 -1.21 -8.26
C ALA A 120 7.71 -2.66 -7.87
N ALA A 121 6.64 -3.25 -8.35
CA ALA A 121 6.27 -4.63 -8.04
C ALA A 121 7.13 -5.64 -8.77
N GLU A 122 7.67 -5.27 -9.88
CA GLU A 122 8.54 -6.14 -10.68
C GLU A 122 9.95 -6.20 -10.14
#